data_524eedf891c258b6dde150f2cd0541ae
#
_entry.id   524eedf891c258b6dde150f2cd0541ae
#
_cell.length_a   1.000
_cell.length_b   1.000
_cell.length_c   1.000
_cell.angle_alpha   90.00
_cell.angle_beta   90.00
_cell.angle_gamma   90.00
#
_symmetry.space_group_name_H-M   'P 1'
#
loop_
_entity.id
_entity.type
_entity.pdbx_description
1 polymer ?
#
loop_
_entity_poly.entity_id
_entity_poly.type
_entity_poly.pdbx_seq_one_letter_code
_entity_poly.pdbx_strand_id
1 'polypeptide(L)'
;VLVLTPEAALEGGAERIVMGWSDTREATRAAHDALALARSGAEIQLVSVISRAADAVPGLDSKDDFATALDRLGYKVSVSERNATADNRGETLIGAAQDFGADLLVAGAFGHSQLYDFVIGAVTRDLLYKSPLPVLLSK
;
A
#
# COMPACT_ATOMS: atom_id res chain seq x y z
N VAL A 1 -8.91 8.04 -3.23
CA VAL A 1 -10.15 7.30 -3.59
C VAL A 1 -10.18 5.98 -2.84
N LEU A 2 -11.25 5.74 -2.11
CA LEU A 2 -11.52 4.45 -1.47
C LEU A 2 -12.45 3.64 -2.36
N VAL A 3 -12.01 2.45 -2.75
CA VAL A 3 -12.80 1.50 -3.53
C VAL A 3 -13.18 0.33 -2.62
N LEU A 4 -14.47 0.12 -2.45
CA LEU A 4 -15.01 -0.98 -1.65
C LEU A 4 -15.45 -2.13 -2.55
N THR A 5 -15.24 -3.36 -2.11
CA THR A 5 -15.89 -4.52 -2.70
C THR A 5 -17.31 -4.67 -2.13
N PRO A 6 -18.23 -5.32 -2.85
CA PRO A 6 -19.62 -5.45 -2.38
C PRO A 6 -19.78 -6.11 -0.99
N GLU A 7 -18.85 -6.99 -0.63
CA GLU A 7 -18.85 -7.72 0.63
C GLU A 7 -18.03 -7.05 1.74
N ALA A 8 -17.33 -5.96 1.41
CA ALA A 8 -16.41 -5.33 2.35
C ALA A 8 -17.05 -4.17 3.08
N ALA A 9 -17.06 -4.24 4.40
CA ALA A 9 -17.42 -3.15 5.28
C ALA A 9 -16.23 -2.80 6.18
N LEU A 10 -15.87 -1.52 6.21
CA LEU A 10 -14.90 -0.99 7.18
C LEU A 10 -15.64 -0.40 8.38
N GLU A 11 -16.53 -1.14 8.97
CA GLU A 11 -17.30 -0.71 10.14
C GLU A 11 -16.37 -0.45 11.33
N GLY A 12 -16.34 0.80 11.78
CA GLY A 12 -15.49 1.22 12.89
C GLY A 12 -14.00 1.34 12.53
N GLY A 13 -13.64 1.29 11.25
CA GLY A 13 -12.27 1.46 10.74
C GLY A 13 -11.51 0.14 10.53
N ALA A 14 -10.41 0.22 9.79
CA ALA A 14 -9.57 -0.92 9.48
C ALA A 14 -8.73 -1.39 10.67
N GLU A 15 -8.69 -2.69 10.89
CA GLU A 15 -7.91 -3.33 11.96
C GLU A 15 -6.54 -3.80 11.49
N ARG A 16 -6.45 -4.27 10.24
CA ARG A 16 -5.22 -4.81 9.64
C ARG A 16 -5.02 -4.19 8.26
N ILE A 17 -3.98 -3.40 8.12
CA ILE A 17 -3.74 -2.59 6.93
C ILE A 17 -2.43 -3.00 6.28
N VAL A 18 -2.45 -3.27 4.98
CA VAL A 18 -1.24 -3.34 4.17
C VAL A 18 -1.09 -2.06 3.36
N MET A 19 0.05 -1.41 3.50
CA MET A 19 0.40 -0.21 2.75
C MET A 19 1.55 -0.54 1.78
N GLY A 20 1.27 -0.49 0.48
CA GLY A 20 2.29 -0.57 -0.55
C GLY A 20 3.21 0.65 -0.47
N TRP A 21 4.48 0.41 -0.18
CA TRP A 21 5.46 1.45 0.02
C TRP A 21 6.43 1.57 -1.15
N SER A 22 6.59 2.78 -1.60
CA SER A 22 7.68 3.21 -2.47
C SER A 22 8.10 4.60 -1.99
N ASP A 23 9.33 5.01 -2.28
CA ASP A 23 9.84 6.33 -1.87
C ASP A 23 9.31 7.42 -2.80
N THR A 24 7.98 7.61 -2.79
CA THR A 24 7.25 8.57 -3.62
C THR A 24 6.26 9.36 -2.76
N ARG A 25 5.95 10.57 -3.23
CA ARG A 25 4.94 11.43 -2.60
C ARG A 25 3.57 10.75 -2.50
N GLU A 26 3.21 10.03 -3.55
CA GLU A 26 1.92 9.36 -3.67
C GLU A 26 1.78 8.23 -2.64
N ALA A 27 2.83 7.42 -2.43
CA ALA A 27 2.83 6.38 -1.41
C ALA A 27 2.77 6.97 -0.01
N THR A 28 3.57 8.00 0.27
CA THR A 28 3.55 8.71 1.56
C THR A 28 2.17 9.31 1.83
N ARG A 29 1.57 9.97 0.83
CA ARG A 29 0.25 10.56 0.97
C ARG A 29 -0.82 9.50 1.21
N ALA A 30 -0.80 8.41 0.43
CA ALA A 30 -1.74 7.31 0.62
C ALA A 30 -1.66 6.70 2.02
N ALA A 31 -0.44 6.52 2.53
CA ALA A 31 -0.22 6.03 3.88
C ALA A 31 -0.80 6.98 4.95
N HIS A 32 -0.59 8.28 4.82
CA HIS A 32 -1.19 9.27 5.73
C HIS A 32 -2.72 9.30 5.63
N ASP A 33 -3.28 9.28 4.42
CA ASP A 33 -4.73 9.28 4.21
C ASP A 33 -5.38 8.03 4.83
N ALA A 34 -4.68 6.88 4.82
CA ALA A 34 -5.14 5.64 5.40
C ALA A 34 -5.29 5.69 6.93
N LEU A 35 -4.54 6.54 7.62
CA LEU A 35 -4.63 6.68 9.08
C LEU A 35 -6.00 7.19 9.54
N ALA A 36 -6.70 7.95 8.68
CA ALA A 36 -8.07 8.37 8.95
C ALA A 36 -9.09 7.20 8.95
N LEU A 37 -8.73 6.09 8.31
CA LEU A 37 -9.54 4.87 8.23
C LEU A 37 -9.09 3.80 9.23
N ALA A 38 -7.95 3.97 9.88
CA ALA A 38 -7.38 3.01 10.80
C ALA A 38 -8.07 3.07 12.18
N ARG A 39 -8.32 1.91 12.78
CA ARG A 39 -8.65 1.85 14.20
C ARG A 39 -7.45 2.21 15.07
N SER A 40 -7.73 2.71 16.27
CA SER A 40 -6.70 2.87 17.29
C SER A 40 -6.02 1.54 17.57
N GLY A 41 -4.68 1.51 17.50
CA GLY A 41 -3.90 0.29 17.71
C GLY A 41 -3.94 -0.72 16.58
N ALA A 42 -4.39 -0.34 15.38
CA ALA A 42 -4.42 -1.21 14.20
C ALA A 42 -3.04 -1.81 13.90
N GLU A 43 -3.05 -2.98 13.28
CA GLU A 43 -1.83 -3.62 12.77
C GLU A 43 -1.56 -3.13 11.34
N ILE A 44 -0.37 -2.60 11.10
CA ILE A 44 0.01 -2.04 9.80
C ILE A 44 1.26 -2.76 9.29
N GLN A 45 1.22 -3.24 8.07
CA GLN A 45 2.39 -3.77 7.38
C GLN A 45 2.75 -2.85 6.19
N LEU A 46 3.97 -2.32 6.21
CA LEU A 46 4.54 -1.61 5.07
C LEU A 46 5.21 -2.63 4.13
N VAL A 47 4.76 -2.71 2.90
CA VAL A 47 5.23 -3.69 1.92
C VAL A 47 5.87 -2.98 0.73
N SER A 48 7.16 -3.23 0.50
CA SER A 48 7.85 -2.84 -0.72
C SER A 48 7.83 -4.00 -1.72
N VAL A 49 7.41 -3.72 -2.95
CA VAL A 49 7.44 -4.70 -4.04
C VAL A 49 8.60 -4.36 -4.95
N ILE A 50 9.61 -5.22 -4.96
CA ILE A 50 10.87 -5.04 -5.68
C ILE A 50 10.82 -5.84 -6.98
N SER A 51 11.01 -5.18 -8.12
CA SER A 51 11.06 -5.85 -9.42
C SER A 51 12.41 -5.77 -10.12
N ARG A 52 13.31 -4.93 -9.64
CA ARG A 52 14.68 -4.78 -10.16
C ARG A 52 15.64 -4.53 -9.00
N ALA A 53 16.90 -4.92 -9.16
CA ALA A 53 17.95 -4.59 -8.18
C ALA A 53 18.10 -3.07 -7.96
N ALA A 54 17.76 -2.24 -8.96
CA ALA A 54 17.76 -0.78 -8.87
C ALA A 54 16.60 -0.22 -8.02
N ASP A 55 15.55 -1.01 -7.76
CA ASP A 55 14.44 -0.59 -6.89
C ASP A 55 14.83 -0.72 -5.40
N ALA A 56 15.84 -1.53 -5.12
CA ALA A 56 16.45 -1.64 -3.80
C ALA A 56 17.59 -0.62 -3.70
N VAL A 57 17.30 0.59 -3.22
CA VAL A 57 18.33 1.59 -2.95
C VAL A 57 18.85 1.38 -1.53
N PRO A 58 20.08 0.87 -1.35
CA PRO A 58 20.64 0.71 -0.01
C PRO A 58 20.84 2.09 0.65
N GLY A 59 20.32 2.28 1.84
CA GLY A 59 20.63 3.42 2.70
C GLY A 59 19.69 4.62 2.62
N LEU A 60 18.61 4.55 1.84
CA LEU A 60 17.55 5.58 1.80
C LEU A 60 16.19 4.93 2.06
N ASP A 61 16.10 4.09 3.07
CA ASP A 61 14.82 3.43 3.38
C ASP A 61 13.96 4.30 4.30
N SER A 62 13.27 5.25 3.70
CA SER A 62 12.23 6.05 4.37
C SER A 62 11.11 5.19 4.98
N LYS A 63 11.04 3.92 4.60
CA LYS A 63 10.07 2.95 5.13
C LYS A 63 10.27 2.69 6.61
N ASP A 64 11.52 2.50 7.06
CA ASP A 64 11.83 2.25 8.47
C ASP A 64 11.57 3.50 9.33
N ASP A 65 11.86 4.68 8.80
CA ASP A 65 11.56 5.94 9.49
C ASP A 65 10.03 6.13 9.63
N PHE A 66 9.29 5.82 8.58
CA PHE A 66 7.83 5.89 8.62
C PHE A 66 7.23 4.84 9.54
N ALA A 67 7.74 3.61 9.54
CA ALA A 67 7.35 2.55 10.47
C ALA A 67 7.56 2.98 11.93
N THR A 68 8.70 3.60 12.23
CA THR A 68 9.01 4.14 13.55
C THR A 68 8.01 5.24 13.96
N ALA A 69 7.65 6.12 13.03
CA ALA A 69 6.66 7.17 13.30
C ALA A 69 5.26 6.58 13.61
N LEU A 70 4.83 5.57 12.87
CA LEU A 70 3.56 4.87 13.09
C LEU A 70 3.54 4.13 14.44
N ASP A 71 4.65 3.48 14.82
CA ASP A 71 4.78 2.82 16.11
C ASP A 71 4.62 3.83 17.27
N ARG A 72 5.22 5.01 17.16
CA ARG A 72 5.05 6.10 18.13
C ARG A 72 3.62 6.62 18.22
N LEU A 73 2.82 6.50 17.16
CA LEU A 73 1.40 6.82 17.15
C LEU A 73 0.52 5.72 17.78
N GLY A 74 1.12 4.59 18.19
CA GLY A 74 0.42 3.50 18.86
C GLY A 74 -0.05 2.38 17.95
N TYR A 75 0.37 2.36 16.68
CA TYR A 75 0.08 1.26 15.76
C TYR A 75 1.09 0.12 15.94
N LYS A 76 0.67 -1.11 15.64
CA LYS A 76 1.56 -2.27 15.58
C LYS A 76 2.11 -2.40 14.16
N VAL A 77 3.38 -2.08 13.97
CA VAL A 77 3.97 -1.94 12.62
C VAL A 77 4.94 -3.05 12.32
N SER A 78 4.89 -3.59 11.12
CA SER A 78 5.89 -4.47 10.53
C SER A 78 6.26 -3.99 9.14
N VAL A 79 7.45 -4.36 8.68
CA VAL A 79 7.93 -4.07 7.34
C VAL A 79 8.22 -5.37 6.60
N SER A 80 7.95 -5.40 5.31
CA SER A 80 8.13 -6.58 4.47
C SER A 80 8.57 -6.17 3.06
N GLU A 81 9.30 -7.07 2.42
CA GLU A 81 9.67 -6.94 1.02
C GLU A 81 9.18 -8.15 0.24
N ARG A 82 8.70 -7.94 -0.95
CA ARG A 82 8.25 -8.98 -1.88
C ARG A 82 8.91 -8.78 -3.23
N ASN A 83 9.44 -9.85 -3.77
CA ASN A 83 9.97 -9.84 -5.13
C ASN A 83 8.84 -10.04 -6.15
N ALA A 84 8.90 -9.29 -7.23
CA ALA A 84 7.95 -9.35 -8.32
C ALA A 84 8.64 -9.16 -9.67
N THR A 85 7.93 -9.48 -10.74
CA THR A 85 8.27 -8.99 -12.08
C THR A 85 7.59 -7.64 -12.32
N ALA A 86 7.98 -6.94 -13.38
CA ALA A 86 7.34 -5.68 -13.74
C ALA A 86 5.82 -5.83 -13.97
N ASP A 87 5.40 -7.00 -14.42
CA ASP A 87 4.02 -7.26 -14.85
C ASP A 87 3.09 -7.71 -13.71
N ASN A 88 3.63 -8.21 -12.58
CA ASN A 88 2.82 -8.77 -11.50
C ASN A 88 2.94 -8.04 -10.15
N ARG A 89 3.45 -6.81 -10.15
CA ARG A 89 3.60 -6.00 -8.91
C ARG A 89 2.28 -5.84 -8.16
N GLY A 90 1.19 -5.56 -8.86
CA GLY A 90 -0.13 -5.39 -8.26
C GLY A 90 -0.64 -6.68 -7.61
N GLU A 91 -0.52 -7.80 -8.31
CA GLU A 91 -0.89 -9.12 -7.78
C GLU A 91 -0.02 -9.52 -6.59
N THR A 92 1.27 -9.21 -6.61
CA THR A 92 2.19 -9.46 -5.50
C THR A 92 1.77 -8.68 -4.25
N LEU A 93 1.35 -7.42 -4.41
CA LEU A 93 0.87 -6.60 -3.31
C LEU A 93 -0.47 -7.12 -2.75
N ILE A 94 -1.40 -7.55 -3.63
CA ILE A 94 -2.64 -8.20 -3.22
C ILE A 94 -2.35 -9.48 -2.44
N GLY A 95 -1.41 -10.31 -2.92
CA GLY A 95 -0.99 -11.53 -2.22
C GLY A 95 -0.41 -11.24 -0.84
N ALA A 96 0.41 -10.21 -0.70
CA ALA A 96 0.95 -9.78 0.60
C ALA A 96 -0.18 -9.35 1.56
N ALA A 97 -1.19 -8.63 1.06
CA ALA A 97 -2.34 -8.23 1.85
C ALA A 97 -3.18 -9.42 2.32
N GLN A 98 -3.38 -10.40 1.45
CA GLN A 98 -4.09 -11.65 1.80
C GLN A 98 -3.31 -12.47 2.84
N ASP A 99 -1.99 -12.63 2.66
CA ASP A 99 -1.12 -13.34 3.60
C ASP A 99 -1.12 -12.68 4.99
N PHE A 100 -1.18 -11.37 5.04
CA PHE A 100 -1.27 -10.60 6.29
C PHE A 100 -2.66 -10.67 6.92
N GLY A 101 -3.69 -11.05 6.17
CA GLY A 101 -5.08 -10.99 6.59
C GLY A 101 -5.60 -9.57 6.70
N ALA A 102 -5.19 -8.71 5.78
CA ALA A 102 -5.58 -7.30 5.76
C ALA A 102 -7.07 -7.14 5.45
N ASP A 103 -7.68 -6.13 6.04
CA ASP A 103 -9.02 -5.64 5.73
C ASP A 103 -9.00 -4.33 4.92
N LEU A 104 -7.83 -3.74 4.74
CA LEU A 104 -7.60 -2.58 3.87
C LEU A 104 -6.24 -2.68 3.19
N LEU A 105 -6.24 -2.49 1.87
CA LEU A 105 -5.03 -2.35 1.06
C LEU A 105 -4.86 -0.90 0.62
N VAL A 106 -3.67 -0.35 0.80
CA VAL A 106 -3.36 1.06 0.52
C VAL A 106 -2.23 1.16 -0.46
N ALA A 107 -2.36 2.01 -1.47
CA ALA A 107 -1.28 2.28 -2.41
C ALA A 107 -1.33 3.71 -2.96
N GLY A 108 -0.17 4.25 -3.30
CA GLY A 108 -0.07 5.45 -4.11
C GLY A 108 -0.55 5.17 -5.53
N ALA A 109 -1.25 6.13 -6.12
CA ALA A 109 -1.75 6.05 -7.49
C ALA A 109 -0.96 6.98 -8.41
N PHE A 110 -0.67 6.53 -9.63
CA PHE A 110 -0.14 7.36 -10.72
C PHE A 110 1.30 7.91 -10.55
N GLY A 111 2.15 7.29 -9.73
CA GLY A 111 3.47 7.81 -9.36
C GLY A 111 4.57 7.76 -10.43
N HIS A 112 4.37 7.22 -11.62
CA HIS A 112 5.45 7.01 -12.61
C HIS A 112 5.18 7.47 -14.04
N SER A 113 4.14 8.25 -14.32
CA SER A 113 3.97 8.79 -15.68
C SER A 113 4.10 10.31 -15.70
N GLN A 114 5.28 10.81 -16.06
CA GLN A 114 5.52 12.19 -16.45
C GLN A 114 5.08 12.48 -17.90
N LEU A 115 4.33 11.63 -18.54
CA LEU A 115 3.91 11.83 -19.92
C LEU A 115 2.43 11.48 -20.12
N TYR A 116 1.66 12.55 -20.30
CA TYR A 116 0.41 12.64 -21.05
C TYR A 116 -0.64 11.52 -20.93
N ASP A 117 -1.84 11.95 -20.52
CA ASP A 117 -3.13 11.33 -20.75
C ASP A 117 -3.43 9.99 -20.03
N PHE A 118 -4.24 10.07 -18.97
CA PHE A 118 -5.17 9.03 -18.44
C PHE A 118 -4.71 7.54 -18.43
N VAL A 119 -3.42 7.25 -18.44
CA VAL A 119 -2.94 5.87 -18.34
C VAL A 119 -2.92 5.49 -16.86
N ILE A 120 -3.93 4.75 -16.43
CA ILE A 120 -3.94 4.07 -15.14
C ILE A 120 -2.72 3.12 -15.14
N GLY A 121 -1.78 3.31 -14.20
CA GLY A 121 -0.62 2.44 -14.07
C GLY A 121 -1.02 0.97 -13.85
N ALA A 122 -0.19 0.03 -14.30
CA ALA A 122 -0.49 -1.40 -14.20
C ALA A 122 -0.85 -1.84 -12.77
N VAL A 123 -0.13 -1.36 -11.77
CA VAL A 123 -0.41 -1.66 -10.35
C VAL A 123 -1.80 -1.16 -9.96
N THR A 124 -2.12 0.11 -10.24
CA THR A 124 -3.44 0.69 -9.92
C THR A 124 -4.56 -0.09 -10.59
N ARG A 125 -4.37 -0.48 -11.85
CA ARG A 125 -5.35 -1.30 -12.59
C ARG A 125 -5.55 -2.65 -11.93
N ASP A 126 -4.47 -3.34 -11.57
CA ASP A 126 -4.56 -4.64 -10.91
C ASP A 126 -5.28 -4.52 -9.56
N LEU A 127 -4.97 -3.50 -8.78
CA LEU A 127 -5.65 -3.26 -7.50
C LEU A 127 -7.14 -3.01 -7.67
N LEU A 128 -7.52 -2.23 -8.68
CA LEU A 128 -8.93 -1.91 -8.95
C LEU A 128 -9.75 -3.11 -9.43
N TYR A 129 -9.16 -3.98 -10.25
CA TYR A 129 -9.90 -5.06 -10.91
C TYR A 129 -9.73 -6.43 -10.27
N LYS A 130 -8.65 -6.66 -9.53
CA LYS A 130 -8.30 -7.97 -9.00
C LYS A 130 -8.31 -8.04 -7.47
N SER A 131 -8.35 -6.91 -6.77
CA SER A 131 -8.32 -6.94 -5.31
C SER A 131 -9.65 -7.46 -4.74
N PRO A 132 -9.62 -8.49 -3.89
CA PRO A 132 -10.80 -8.91 -3.12
C PRO A 132 -11.03 -8.06 -1.87
N LEU A 133 -10.13 -7.10 -1.59
CA LEU A 133 -10.14 -6.25 -0.40
C LEU A 133 -10.49 -4.81 -0.78
N PRO A 134 -11.03 -4.02 0.16
CA PRO A 134 -11.09 -2.56 0.01
C PRO A 134 -9.72 -1.99 -0.32
N VAL A 135 -9.67 -1.06 -1.27
CA VAL A 135 -8.42 -0.42 -1.71
C VAL A 135 -8.53 1.09 -1.56
N LEU A 136 -7.59 1.68 -0.84
CA LEU A 136 -7.39 3.12 -0.80
C LEU A 136 -6.27 3.52 -1.76
N LEU A 137 -6.61 4.36 -2.72
CA LEU A 137 -5.67 4.94 -3.67
C LEU A 137 -5.59 6.45 -3.48
N SER A 138 -4.37 6.98 -3.31
CA SER A 138 -4.14 8.41 -3.18
C SER A 138 -3.06 8.88 -4.16
N LYS A 139 -3.22 10.12 -4.64
CA LYS A 139 -2.32 10.75 -5.61
C LYS A 139 -1.60 11.95 -4.98
#